data_5a4a5a6ced63c118aa0f8e75baec8ba8
#
_entry.id   5a4a5a6ced63c118aa0f8e75baec8ba8
#
_cell.length_a   1.000
_cell.length_b   1.000
_cell.length_c   1.000
_cell.angle_alpha   90.00
_cell.angle_beta   90.00
_cell.angle_gamma   90.00
#
_symmetry.space_group_name_H-M   'P 1'
#
loop_
_entity.id
_entity.type
_entity.pdbx_description
1 polymer ?
#
loop_
_entity_poly.entity_id
_entity_poly.type
_entity_poly.pdbx_seq_one_letter_code
_entity_poly.pdbx_strand_id
1 'polypeptide(L)'
;GLFKRGKLESLSVSKAINHVWSMDFMSDTLDDGRSIRTFNVIDDFNREGLGVDVDLSLPSSRVIRSLEQIIEWRGKPLAIRCDNGPEYISQTLKDWTIKQQITLLYIQPGRPTQNAYIERFNRTARHEWLDLHLFESIEQAQLLATKWLWSYNNERPHTAIGGIPPRQLLNAA
;
A
#
# COMPACT_ATOMS: atom_id res chain seq x y z
N GLY A 1 -3.75 -23.43 -8.77
CA GLY A 1 -3.14 -22.38 -7.99
C GLY A 1 -4.02 -21.87 -6.88
N LEU A 2 -3.43 -21.14 -5.93
CA LEU A 2 -4.13 -20.58 -4.79
C LEU A 2 -5.24 -19.59 -5.21
N PHE A 3 -5.03 -18.90 -6.32
CA PHE A 3 -5.96 -17.90 -6.84
C PHE A 3 -6.64 -18.40 -8.10
N LYS A 4 -7.71 -19.16 -7.95
CA LYS A 4 -8.56 -19.58 -9.06
C LYS A 4 -9.53 -18.44 -9.40
N ARG A 5 -9.91 -18.37 -10.69
CA ARG A 5 -10.75 -17.30 -11.25
C ARG A 5 -12.03 -17.02 -10.44
N GLY A 6 -12.69 -18.07 -9.94
CA GLY A 6 -13.89 -17.94 -9.12
C GLY A 6 -13.65 -17.50 -7.68
N LYS A 7 -12.40 -17.49 -7.22
CA LYS A 7 -12.05 -17.07 -5.86
C LYS A 7 -11.54 -15.63 -5.79
N LEU A 8 -11.26 -14.98 -6.91
CA LEU A 8 -10.77 -13.60 -6.94
C LEU A 8 -11.79 -12.63 -6.34
N GLU A 9 -13.07 -12.91 -6.50
CA GLU A 9 -14.15 -12.08 -5.96
C GLU A 9 -14.30 -12.20 -4.43
N SER A 10 -13.86 -13.32 -3.85
CA SER A 10 -13.97 -13.59 -2.42
C SER A 10 -12.72 -13.24 -1.64
N LEU A 11 -11.69 -12.65 -2.29
CA LEU A 11 -10.43 -12.28 -1.66
C LEU A 11 -10.51 -10.97 -0.87
N SER A 12 -11.70 -10.58 -0.40
CA SER A 12 -11.85 -9.44 0.49
C SER A 12 -11.22 -9.66 1.87
N VAL A 13 -11.00 -10.94 2.26
CA VAL A 13 -10.43 -11.29 3.55
C VAL A 13 -9.19 -12.15 3.32
N SER A 14 -8.03 -11.58 3.62
CA SER A 14 -6.76 -12.30 3.63
C SER A 14 -6.66 -13.17 4.89
N LYS A 15 -6.09 -14.37 4.78
CA LYS A 15 -6.04 -15.35 5.88
C LYS A 15 -4.75 -15.30 6.68
N ALA A 16 -3.72 -14.64 6.20
CA ALA A 16 -2.44 -14.55 6.86
C ALA A 16 -1.65 -13.35 6.30
N ILE A 17 -0.60 -12.96 7.02
CA ILE A 17 0.32 -11.94 6.50
C ILE A 17 0.93 -12.42 5.18
N ASN A 18 1.22 -11.46 4.31
CA ASN A 18 1.82 -11.73 3.00
C ASN A 18 0.99 -12.60 2.06
N HIS A 19 -0.30 -12.79 2.33
CA HIS A 19 -1.18 -13.36 1.33
C HIS A 19 -1.51 -12.33 0.26
N VAL A 20 -2.11 -11.21 0.65
CA VAL A 20 -2.47 -10.14 -0.27
C VAL A 20 -2.01 -8.80 0.30
N TRP A 21 -1.24 -8.08 -0.49
CA TRP A 21 -0.98 -6.65 -0.25
C TRP A 21 -1.89 -5.83 -1.15
N SER A 22 -2.23 -4.64 -0.72
CA SER A 22 -2.89 -3.64 -1.57
C SER A 22 -1.96 -2.46 -1.74
N MET A 23 -1.92 -1.89 -2.95
CA MET A 23 -1.10 -0.71 -3.24
C MET A 23 -1.91 0.33 -3.99
N ASP A 24 -1.56 1.61 -3.78
CA ASP A 24 -2.22 2.73 -4.44
C ASP A 24 -1.34 3.97 -4.38
N PHE A 25 -1.71 4.97 -5.19
CA PHE A 25 -1.05 6.28 -5.21
C PHE A 25 -1.96 7.35 -4.58
N MET A 26 -1.32 8.37 -4.02
CA MET A 26 -1.95 9.62 -3.66
C MET A 26 -1.16 10.78 -4.28
N SER A 27 -1.77 11.94 -4.31
CA SER A 27 -1.13 13.17 -4.81
C SER A 27 -1.33 14.31 -3.83
N ASP A 28 -0.34 15.20 -3.75
CA ASP A 28 -0.41 16.43 -2.98
C ASP A 28 0.57 17.44 -3.59
N THR A 29 0.80 18.56 -2.92
CA THR A 29 1.73 19.60 -3.36
C THR A 29 2.65 20.00 -2.22
N LEU A 30 3.87 20.44 -2.59
CA LEU A 30 4.77 21.13 -1.68
C LEU A 30 4.31 22.59 -1.49
N ASP A 31 4.90 23.29 -0.53
CA ASP A 31 4.56 24.67 -0.24
C ASP A 31 4.85 25.62 -1.42
N ASP A 32 5.79 25.27 -2.28
CA ASP A 32 6.11 26.03 -3.50
C ASP A 32 5.20 25.69 -4.69
N GLY A 33 4.21 24.82 -4.50
CA GLY A 33 3.25 24.44 -5.53
C GLY A 33 3.66 23.25 -6.41
N ARG A 34 4.86 22.71 -6.24
CA ARG A 34 5.27 21.51 -6.99
C ARG A 34 4.44 20.31 -6.57
N SER A 35 3.99 19.53 -7.54
CA SER A 35 3.22 18.31 -7.26
C SER A 35 4.13 17.21 -6.73
N ILE A 36 3.63 16.47 -5.74
CA ILE A 36 4.26 15.25 -5.24
C ILE A 36 3.29 14.09 -5.35
N ARG A 37 3.83 12.90 -5.38
CA ARG A 37 3.06 11.65 -5.35
C ARG A 37 3.54 10.79 -4.21
N THR A 38 2.63 10.00 -3.66
CA THR A 38 2.96 8.97 -2.68
C THR A 38 2.57 7.61 -3.23
N PHE A 39 3.37 6.60 -2.92
CA PHE A 39 3.08 5.21 -3.21
C PHE A 39 2.90 4.48 -1.89
N ASN A 40 1.70 3.96 -1.66
CA ASN A 40 1.29 3.34 -0.41
C ASN A 40 1.07 1.85 -0.60
N VAL A 41 1.57 1.05 0.34
CA VAL A 41 1.40 -0.40 0.33
C VAL A 41 0.98 -0.84 1.74
N ILE A 42 -0.05 -1.69 1.81
CA ILE A 42 -0.50 -2.28 3.08
C ILE A 42 -0.63 -3.79 2.94
N ASP A 43 -0.59 -4.48 4.07
CA ASP A 43 -0.98 -5.88 4.14
C ASP A 43 -2.48 -5.96 4.46
N ASP A 44 -3.24 -6.64 3.64
CA ASP A 44 -4.70 -6.74 3.82
C ASP A 44 -5.09 -7.53 5.06
N PHE A 45 -4.21 -8.39 5.56
CA PHE A 45 -4.53 -9.23 6.72
C PHE A 45 -4.63 -8.42 8.01
N ASN A 46 -3.57 -7.72 8.35
CA ASN A 46 -3.49 -6.98 9.61
C ASN A 46 -3.59 -5.47 9.46
N ARG A 47 -3.80 -4.97 8.24
CA ARG A 47 -3.86 -3.54 7.88
C ARG A 47 -2.55 -2.80 8.12
N GLU A 48 -1.44 -3.51 8.28
CA GLU A 48 -0.13 -2.88 8.49
C GLU A 48 0.26 -2.06 7.26
N GLY A 49 0.71 -0.82 7.50
CA GLY A 49 1.31 -0.03 6.45
C GLY A 49 2.74 -0.51 6.20
N LEU A 50 2.99 -1.02 5.01
CA LEU A 50 4.28 -1.58 4.64
C LEU A 50 5.22 -0.54 4.03
N GLY A 51 4.67 0.50 3.44
CA GLY A 51 5.45 1.58 2.87
C GLY A 51 4.59 2.76 2.48
N VAL A 52 5.15 3.94 2.66
CA VAL A 52 4.64 5.20 2.13
C VAL A 52 5.85 5.94 1.57
N ASP A 53 6.03 5.87 0.26
CA ASP A 53 7.16 6.50 -0.42
C ASP A 53 6.70 7.75 -1.14
N VAL A 54 7.45 8.85 -0.95
CA VAL A 54 7.13 10.17 -1.50
C VAL A 54 8.17 10.54 -2.55
N ASP A 55 7.70 11.00 -3.71
CA ASP A 55 8.58 11.52 -4.75
C ASP A 55 7.83 12.50 -5.64
N LEU A 56 8.56 13.22 -6.50
CA LEU A 56 7.97 14.08 -7.53
C LEU A 56 7.27 13.26 -8.60
N SER A 57 7.83 12.09 -8.93
CA SER A 57 7.20 11.12 -9.83
C SER A 57 7.52 9.72 -9.36
N LEU A 58 6.64 8.77 -9.71
CA LEU A 58 6.76 7.37 -9.29
C LEU A 58 6.56 6.46 -10.51
N PRO A 59 7.56 6.41 -11.43
CA PRO A 59 7.51 5.50 -12.55
C PRO A 59 7.61 4.04 -12.10
N SER A 60 7.32 3.10 -13.00
CA SER A 60 7.31 1.66 -12.69
C SER A 60 8.60 1.19 -12.02
N SER A 61 9.76 1.70 -12.46
CA SER A 61 11.04 1.32 -11.86
C SER A 61 11.13 1.74 -10.39
N ARG A 62 10.57 2.89 -10.04
CA ARG A 62 10.55 3.38 -8.65
C ARG A 62 9.57 2.59 -7.80
N VAL A 63 8.40 2.24 -8.36
CA VAL A 63 7.41 1.38 -7.71
C VAL A 63 8.03 0.01 -7.40
N ILE A 64 8.71 -0.58 -8.36
CA ILE A 64 9.39 -1.87 -8.20
C ILE A 64 10.45 -1.77 -7.10
N ARG A 65 11.24 -0.71 -7.07
CA ARG A 65 12.24 -0.52 -6.02
C ARG A 65 11.62 -0.45 -4.64
N SER A 66 10.49 0.25 -4.50
CA SER A 66 9.75 0.32 -3.24
C SER A 66 9.27 -1.06 -2.81
N LEU A 67 8.70 -1.83 -3.74
CA LEU A 67 8.23 -3.18 -3.44
C LEU A 67 9.39 -4.11 -3.06
N GLU A 68 10.52 -4.02 -3.76
CA GLU A 68 11.70 -4.82 -3.44
C GLU A 68 12.24 -4.51 -2.05
N GLN A 69 12.24 -3.26 -1.64
CA GLN A 69 12.65 -2.87 -0.29
C GLN A 69 11.73 -3.47 0.77
N ILE A 70 10.43 -3.47 0.53
CA ILE A 70 9.47 -4.09 1.45
C ILE A 70 9.70 -5.60 1.52
N ILE A 71 9.88 -6.25 0.39
CA ILE A 71 10.10 -7.69 0.30
C ILE A 71 11.36 -8.10 1.07
N GLU A 72 12.39 -7.28 1.06
CA GLU A 72 13.66 -7.56 1.72
C GLU A 72 13.49 -7.79 3.22
N TRP A 73 12.64 -6.99 3.89
CA TRP A 73 12.45 -7.13 5.34
C TRP A 73 11.19 -7.91 5.73
N ARG A 74 10.22 -8.01 4.82
CA ARG A 74 8.91 -8.59 5.12
C ARG A 74 8.70 -9.96 4.47
N GLY A 75 9.38 -10.24 3.36
CA GLY A 75 9.11 -11.39 2.52
C GLY A 75 8.13 -11.05 1.40
N LYS A 76 7.94 -11.99 0.47
CA LYS A 76 7.09 -11.78 -0.70
C LYS A 76 5.63 -12.06 -0.40
N PRO A 77 4.70 -11.27 -0.94
CA PRO A 77 3.29 -11.61 -0.91
C PRO A 77 2.96 -12.67 -1.98
N LEU A 78 1.83 -13.34 -1.83
CA LEU A 78 1.30 -14.21 -2.88
C LEU A 78 0.68 -13.37 -4.01
N ALA A 79 0.05 -12.27 -3.65
CA ALA A 79 -0.63 -11.40 -4.59
C ALA A 79 -0.57 -9.93 -4.15
N ILE A 80 -0.68 -9.03 -5.11
CA ILE A 80 -0.79 -7.59 -4.86
C ILE A 80 -2.02 -7.09 -5.60
N ARG A 81 -2.91 -6.42 -4.87
CA ARG A 81 -4.11 -5.80 -5.40
C ARG A 81 -3.83 -4.35 -5.77
N CYS A 82 -4.29 -3.95 -6.95
CA CYS A 82 -4.16 -2.57 -7.43
C CYS A 82 -5.31 -2.22 -8.35
N ASP A 83 -5.51 -0.93 -8.61
CA ASP A 83 -6.50 -0.51 -9.59
C ASP A 83 -5.97 -0.69 -11.02
N ASN A 84 -6.83 -0.44 -12.02
CA ASN A 84 -6.49 -0.53 -13.44
C ASN A 84 -5.90 0.77 -14.00
N GLY A 85 -5.33 1.61 -13.16
CA GLY A 85 -4.69 2.86 -13.59
C GLY A 85 -3.49 2.61 -14.50
N PRO A 86 -3.13 3.59 -15.34
CA PRO A 86 -1.99 3.45 -16.26
C PRO A 86 -0.68 3.09 -15.55
N GLU A 87 -0.51 3.50 -14.31
CA GLU A 87 0.68 3.22 -13.50
C GLU A 87 0.89 1.73 -13.26
N TYR A 88 -0.18 0.95 -13.23
CA TYR A 88 -0.14 -0.46 -12.88
C TYR A 88 -0.25 -1.42 -14.06
N ILE A 89 -0.53 -0.91 -15.26
CA ILE A 89 -0.64 -1.75 -16.44
C ILE A 89 0.63 -1.77 -17.31
N SER A 90 1.73 -1.20 -16.79
CA SER A 90 2.98 -1.18 -17.52
C SER A 90 3.54 -2.61 -17.66
N GLN A 91 4.15 -2.88 -18.82
CA GLN A 91 4.77 -4.18 -19.06
C GLN A 91 5.92 -4.45 -18.09
N THR A 92 6.67 -3.40 -17.71
CA THR A 92 7.78 -3.50 -16.76
C THR A 92 7.31 -4.06 -15.41
N LEU A 93 6.20 -3.55 -14.88
CA LEU A 93 5.65 -4.02 -13.61
C LEU A 93 5.13 -5.46 -13.75
N LYS A 94 4.40 -5.75 -14.83
CA LYS A 94 3.89 -7.10 -15.10
C LYS A 94 5.01 -8.13 -15.18
N ASP A 95 6.07 -7.82 -15.91
CA ASP A 95 7.22 -8.72 -16.07
C ASP A 95 7.91 -8.96 -14.73
N TRP A 96 8.05 -7.90 -13.91
CA TRP A 96 8.65 -8.04 -12.58
C TRP A 96 7.81 -8.95 -11.67
N THR A 97 6.48 -8.78 -11.66
CA THR A 97 5.61 -9.64 -10.82
C THR A 97 5.64 -11.09 -11.27
N ILE A 98 5.68 -11.35 -12.58
CA ILE A 98 5.81 -12.72 -13.10
C ILE A 98 7.13 -13.34 -12.62
N LYS A 99 8.21 -12.61 -12.75
CA LYS A 99 9.54 -13.05 -12.32
C LYS A 99 9.59 -13.36 -10.82
N GLN A 100 8.89 -12.57 -10.02
CA GLN A 100 8.80 -12.74 -8.57
C GLN A 100 7.77 -13.80 -8.15
N GLN A 101 7.00 -14.33 -9.09
CA GLN A 101 5.89 -15.27 -8.82
C GLN A 101 4.81 -14.62 -7.93
N ILE A 102 4.54 -13.34 -8.16
CA ILE A 102 3.49 -12.58 -7.47
C ILE A 102 2.33 -12.39 -8.45
N THR A 103 1.10 -12.65 -8.00
CA THR A 103 -0.09 -12.43 -8.81
C THR A 103 -0.56 -10.98 -8.66
N LEU A 104 -0.76 -10.27 -9.79
CA LEU A 104 -1.43 -8.97 -9.76
C LEU A 104 -2.94 -9.19 -9.80
N LEU A 105 -3.64 -8.60 -8.82
CA LEU A 105 -5.10 -8.65 -8.73
C LEU A 105 -5.64 -7.26 -9.06
N TYR A 106 -6.07 -7.08 -10.32
CA TYR A 106 -6.68 -5.82 -10.74
C TYR A 106 -8.11 -5.72 -10.22
N ILE A 107 -8.48 -4.53 -9.74
CA ILE A 107 -9.84 -4.25 -9.30
C ILE A 107 -10.75 -4.25 -10.52
N GLN A 108 -11.84 -4.99 -10.46
CA GLN A 108 -12.78 -5.09 -11.54
C GLN A 108 -13.65 -3.81 -11.63
N PRO A 109 -13.97 -3.35 -12.85
CA PRO A 109 -14.88 -2.22 -13.02
C PRO A 109 -16.20 -2.45 -12.27
N GLY A 110 -16.69 -1.40 -11.59
CA GLY A 110 -17.94 -1.47 -10.84
C GLY A 110 -17.85 -2.20 -9.49
N ARG A 111 -16.64 -2.54 -9.03
CA ARG A 111 -16.45 -3.23 -7.75
C ARG A 111 -15.52 -2.44 -6.82
N PRO A 112 -15.93 -1.23 -6.37
CA PRO A 112 -15.07 -0.37 -5.54
C PRO A 112 -14.72 -1.00 -4.19
N THR A 113 -15.54 -1.91 -3.67
CA THR A 113 -15.27 -2.58 -2.38
C THR A 113 -14.02 -3.45 -2.40
N GLN A 114 -13.55 -3.85 -3.58
CA GLN A 114 -12.35 -4.66 -3.70
C GLN A 114 -11.07 -3.91 -3.26
N ASN A 115 -11.10 -2.58 -3.18
CA ASN A 115 -9.97 -1.76 -2.78
C ASN A 115 -10.20 -1.01 -1.46
N ALA A 116 -11.16 -1.45 -0.67
CA ALA A 116 -11.60 -0.71 0.51
C ALA A 116 -10.52 -0.53 1.57
N TYR A 117 -9.61 -1.49 1.73
CA TYR A 117 -8.57 -1.44 2.75
C TYR A 117 -7.56 -0.33 2.47
N ILE A 118 -7.03 -0.27 1.25
CA ILE A 118 -6.07 0.77 0.89
C ILE A 118 -6.74 2.16 0.82
N GLU A 119 -7.99 2.22 0.40
CA GLU A 119 -8.74 3.49 0.39
C GLU A 119 -8.90 4.05 1.80
N ARG A 120 -9.19 3.21 2.77
CA ARG A 120 -9.27 3.61 4.18
C ARG A 120 -7.91 4.06 4.70
N PHE A 121 -6.85 3.32 4.38
CA PHE A 121 -5.49 3.70 4.72
C PHE A 121 -5.14 5.07 4.13
N ASN A 122 -5.44 5.29 2.86
CA ASN A 122 -5.18 6.56 2.18
C ASN A 122 -5.92 7.72 2.85
N ARG A 123 -7.19 7.52 3.22
CA ARG A 123 -7.98 8.53 3.93
C ARG A 123 -7.33 8.93 5.24
N THR A 124 -6.88 7.94 6.01
CA THR A 124 -6.21 8.16 7.28
C THR A 124 -4.87 8.88 7.08
N ALA A 125 -4.09 8.46 6.10
CA ALA A 125 -2.82 9.11 5.75
C ALA A 125 -3.03 10.57 5.36
N ARG A 126 -4.10 10.85 4.60
CA ARG A 126 -4.42 12.23 4.22
C ARG A 126 -4.73 13.08 5.44
N HIS A 127 -5.60 12.61 6.31
CA HIS A 127 -6.02 13.38 7.48
C HIS A 127 -4.92 13.56 8.53
N GLU A 128 -4.10 12.54 8.73
CA GLU A 128 -3.14 12.52 9.84
C GLU A 128 -1.72 12.88 9.43
N TRP A 129 -1.47 13.00 8.15
CA TRP A 129 -0.14 13.35 7.63
C TRP A 129 -0.23 14.46 6.60
N LEU A 130 -0.81 14.22 5.42
CA LEU A 130 -0.78 15.19 4.32
C LEU A 130 -1.46 16.51 4.66
N ASP A 131 -2.64 16.47 5.25
CA ASP A 131 -3.45 17.68 5.51
C ASP A 131 -2.93 18.49 6.71
N LEU A 132 -2.05 17.93 7.53
CA LEU A 132 -1.54 18.62 8.71
C LEU A 132 -0.29 19.46 8.43
N HIS A 133 0.31 19.35 7.24
CA HIS A 133 1.61 19.95 6.97
C HIS A 133 1.64 20.67 5.64
N LEU A 134 2.44 21.76 5.57
CA LEU A 134 2.91 22.37 4.34
C LEU A 134 4.37 21.95 4.18
N PHE A 135 4.60 20.96 3.33
CA PHE A 135 5.95 20.39 3.18
C PHE A 135 6.84 21.34 2.38
N GLU A 136 8.04 21.59 2.89
CA GLU A 136 9.05 22.40 2.21
C GLU A 136 9.86 21.59 1.20
N SER A 137 9.94 20.27 1.40
CA SER A 137 10.74 19.37 0.58
C SER A 137 10.18 17.96 0.59
N ILE A 138 10.59 17.15 -0.38
CA ILE A 138 10.26 15.72 -0.41
C ILE A 138 10.85 15.02 0.82
N GLU A 139 12.07 15.39 1.22
CA GLU A 139 12.74 14.80 2.37
C GLU A 139 11.95 15.04 3.66
N GLN A 140 11.41 16.24 3.83
CA GLN A 140 10.56 16.55 4.98
C GLN A 140 9.27 15.74 4.93
N ALA A 141 8.61 15.70 3.78
CA ALA A 141 7.39 14.92 3.60
C ALA A 141 7.62 13.44 3.91
N GLN A 142 8.73 12.88 3.42
CA GLN A 142 9.08 11.48 3.67
C GLN A 142 9.38 11.22 5.14
N LEU A 143 10.11 12.10 5.79
CA LEU A 143 10.42 11.94 7.23
C LEU A 143 9.14 11.90 8.06
N LEU A 144 8.20 12.80 7.79
CA LEU A 144 6.93 12.85 8.51
C LEU A 144 6.03 11.66 8.17
N ALA A 145 6.07 11.19 6.92
CA ALA A 145 5.37 9.97 6.53
C ALA A 145 5.89 8.75 7.30
N THR A 146 7.19 8.62 7.42
CA THR A 146 7.83 7.51 8.13
C THR A 146 7.45 7.51 9.62
N LYS A 147 7.47 8.67 10.26
CA LYS A 147 7.04 8.81 11.65
C LYS A 147 5.57 8.48 11.83
N TRP A 148 4.72 8.98 10.95
CA TRP A 148 3.30 8.69 10.99
C TRP A 148 3.03 7.20 10.80
N LEU A 149 3.70 6.56 9.85
CA LEU A 149 3.53 5.14 9.56
C LEU A 149 3.90 4.27 10.76
N TRP A 150 4.97 4.62 11.46
CA TRP A 150 5.35 3.92 12.69
C TRP A 150 4.23 3.98 13.74
N SER A 151 3.68 5.17 13.99
CA SER A 151 2.54 5.35 14.90
C SER A 151 1.32 4.55 14.46
N TYR A 152 1.01 4.61 13.18
CA TYR A 152 -0.10 3.86 12.60
C TYR A 152 0.03 2.36 12.88
N ASN A 153 1.23 1.82 12.70
CA ASN A 153 1.46 0.39 12.85
C ASN A 153 1.55 -0.06 14.31
N ASN A 154 2.06 0.78 15.21
CA ASN A 154 2.43 0.36 16.56
C ASN A 154 1.54 0.92 17.66
N GLU A 155 0.88 2.05 17.43
CA GLU A 155 0.12 2.76 18.46
C GLU A 155 -1.38 2.85 18.16
N ARG A 156 -1.76 2.85 16.87
CA ARG A 156 -3.16 3.06 16.48
C ARG A 156 -3.96 1.76 16.51
N PRO A 157 -5.02 1.65 17.34
CA PRO A 157 -5.90 0.47 17.31
C PRO A 157 -6.78 0.47 16.06
N HIS A 158 -7.03 -0.71 15.51
CA HIS A 158 -7.89 -0.92 14.35
C HIS A 158 -9.04 -1.83 14.71
N THR A 159 -10.28 -1.34 14.58
CA THR A 159 -11.48 -2.11 14.92
C THR A 159 -11.61 -3.38 14.09
N ALA A 160 -11.20 -3.34 12.83
CA ALA A 160 -11.27 -4.50 11.92
C ALA A 160 -10.42 -5.70 12.38
N ILE A 161 -9.45 -5.48 13.27
CA ILE A 161 -8.58 -6.53 13.81
C ILE A 161 -8.62 -6.58 15.34
N GLY A 162 -9.79 -6.33 15.93
CA GLY A 162 -10.01 -6.45 17.36
C GLY A 162 -9.60 -5.24 18.17
N GLY A 163 -9.45 -4.07 17.55
CA GLY A 163 -9.10 -2.84 18.25
C GLY A 163 -7.64 -2.75 18.68
N ILE A 164 -6.74 -3.52 18.07
CA ILE A 164 -5.30 -3.48 18.34
C ILE A 164 -4.54 -2.86 17.16
N PRO A 165 -3.33 -2.33 17.39
CA PRO A 165 -2.47 -1.88 16.29
C PRO A 165 -2.02 -3.06 15.40
N PRO A 166 -1.77 -2.81 14.10
CA PRO A 166 -1.39 -3.87 13.16
C PRO A 166 -0.20 -4.72 13.61
N ARG A 167 0.83 -4.10 14.18
CA ARG A 167 2.03 -4.82 14.64
C ARG A 167 1.77 -5.78 15.78
N GLN A 168 0.78 -5.49 16.63
CA GLN A 168 0.41 -6.41 17.71
C GLN A 168 -0.20 -7.69 17.15
N LEU A 169 -1.02 -7.58 16.11
CA LEU A 169 -1.56 -8.77 15.45
C LEU A 169 -0.45 -9.60 14.80
N LEU A 170 0.55 -8.96 14.19
CA LEU A 170 1.70 -9.63 13.63
C LEU A 170 2.47 -10.40 14.71
N ASN A 171 2.69 -9.79 15.87
CA ASN A 171 3.43 -10.39 16.98
C ASN A 171 2.63 -11.48 17.71
N ALA A 172 1.31 -11.41 17.65
CA ALA A 172 0.43 -12.40 18.28
C ALA A 172 0.23 -13.66 17.42
N ALA A 173 0.51 -13.54 16.12
CA ALA A 173 0.41 -14.67 15.21
C ALA A 173 1.65 -15.55 15.28
#